data_66ead924e0546cfbf5d9afbf05c36578
#
_entry.id   66ead924e0546cfbf5d9afbf05c36578
#
_cell.length_a   1.000
_cell.length_b   1.000
_cell.length_c   1.000
_cell.angle_alpha   90.00
_cell.angle_beta   90.00
_cell.angle_gamma   90.00
#
_symmetry.space_group_name_H-M   'P 1'
#
loop_
_entity.id
_entity.type
_entity.pdbx_description
1 polymer ?
#
loop_
_entity_poly.entity_id
_entity_poly.type
_entity_poly.pdbx_seq_one_letter_code
_entity_poly.pdbx_strand_id
1 'polypeptide(L)'
;MNIKEFYSDESIDVWKRVIGQDLHYHIGWGKGDLLYNAIEYLYQFIGENKKVLDCGCGWGGSGKVLQRDLNCKVTGITNSSTQYDYIKDNLSIDVKLTDLHNYKPQHKFDVAIFIESYCHLSNAGKVLYNISEATDKIIFREYHLKTNQYPKSYVDRWFMNIYRKDELVSLMEQLDFQLTHQEEHYDYALEPTLDLWYNNIKKLSKEEKTGHIKTLEASTRFLKRNIDEVLRTVGLSTFVFEKC
;
A
#
# COMPACT_ATOMS: atom_id res chain seq x y z
N MET A 1 15.61 7.85 -11.03
CA MET A 1 14.14 7.71 -11.09
C MET A 1 13.64 7.88 -9.66
N ASN A 2 12.71 8.77 -9.41
CA ASN A 2 12.11 8.95 -8.09
C ASN A 2 10.75 8.22 -8.06
N ILE A 3 10.15 8.04 -6.88
CA ILE A 3 8.89 7.32 -6.73
C ILE A 3 7.73 7.96 -7.51
N LYS A 4 7.79 9.27 -7.71
CA LYS A 4 6.80 10.04 -8.49
C LYS A 4 6.82 9.65 -9.97
N GLU A 5 8.02 9.50 -10.55
CA GLU A 5 8.23 9.07 -11.94
C GLU A 5 7.88 7.59 -12.12
N PHE A 6 8.02 6.80 -11.05
CA PHE A 6 7.74 5.37 -11.08
C PHE A 6 6.27 5.04 -11.42
N TYR A 7 5.31 5.88 -11.09
CA TYR A 7 3.88 5.63 -11.32
C TYR A 7 3.27 6.41 -12.49
N SER A 8 4.08 7.06 -13.35
CA SER A 8 3.56 8.03 -14.33
C SER A 8 3.54 7.58 -15.80
N ASP A 9 4.15 6.46 -16.17
CA ASP A 9 4.53 6.27 -17.59
C ASP A 9 3.71 5.24 -18.38
N GLU A 10 2.67 4.61 -17.82
CA GLU A 10 2.07 3.48 -18.51
C GLU A 10 0.57 3.55 -18.69
N SER A 11 0.13 2.93 -19.80
CA SER A 11 -1.29 2.73 -20.09
C SER A 11 -1.99 2.02 -18.91
N ILE A 12 -3.02 2.66 -18.38
CA ILE A 12 -3.88 2.10 -17.33
C ILE A 12 -4.44 0.74 -17.73
N ASP A 13 -4.70 0.52 -19.03
CA ASP A 13 -5.20 -0.77 -19.52
C ASP A 13 -4.15 -1.88 -19.41
N VAL A 14 -2.87 -1.56 -19.54
CA VAL A 14 -1.78 -2.50 -19.28
C VAL A 14 -1.74 -2.83 -17.78
N TRP A 15 -1.82 -1.83 -16.91
CA TRP A 15 -1.87 -2.04 -15.45
C TRP A 15 -3.08 -2.90 -15.05
N LYS A 16 -4.28 -2.63 -15.56
CA LYS A 16 -5.48 -3.46 -15.29
C LYS A 16 -5.28 -4.93 -15.65
N ARG A 17 -4.53 -5.21 -16.71
CA ARG A 17 -4.22 -6.60 -17.10
C ARG A 17 -3.18 -7.26 -16.20
N VAL A 18 -2.33 -6.49 -15.54
CA VAL A 18 -1.28 -7.00 -14.65
C VAL A 18 -1.78 -7.16 -13.21
N ILE A 19 -2.40 -6.11 -12.66
CA ILE A 19 -2.79 -6.02 -11.24
C ILE A 19 -4.30 -6.03 -11.00
N GLY A 20 -5.09 -6.36 -12.01
CA GLY A 20 -6.56 -6.47 -11.91
C GLY A 20 -7.31 -5.17 -12.20
N GLN A 21 -8.62 -5.32 -12.43
CA GLN A 21 -9.49 -4.23 -12.89
C GLN A 21 -9.65 -3.09 -11.87
N ASP A 22 -9.48 -3.38 -10.59
CA ASP A 22 -9.54 -2.39 -9.52
C ASP A 22 -8.18 -1.74 -9.22
N LEU A 23 -7.13 -2.09 -10.01
CA LEU A 23 -5.80 -1.50 -9.92
C LEU A 23 -5.17 -1.61 -8.50
N HIS A 24 -5.29 -2.77 -7.89
CA HIS A 24 -4.71 -3.09 -6.60
C HIS A 24 -3.20 -3.40 -6.72
N TYR A 25 -2.36 -2.40 -6.53
CA TYR A 25 -0.90 -2.57 -6.59
C TYR A 25 -0.32 -2.79 -5.18
N HIS A 26 -0.51 -3.97 -4.65
CA HIS A 26 -0.02 -4.42 -3.34
C HIS A 26 0.07 -5.96 -3.31
N ILE A 27 0.72 -6.52 -2.31
CA ILE A 27 0.74 -7.97 -2.07
C ILE A 27 -0.67 -8.46 -1.75
N GLY A 28 -1.07 -9.59 -2.31
CA GLY A 28 -2.38 -10.17 -2.13
C GLY A 28 -2.61 -10.85 -0.77
N TRP A 29 -3.72 -11.56 -0.68
CA TRP A 29 -4.11 -12.36 0.50
C TRP A 29 -4.95 -13.57 0.09
N GLY A 30 -4.73 -14.69 0.75
CA GLY A 30 -5.61 -15.84 0.66
C GLY A 30 -5.61 -16.55 -0.70
N LYS A 31 -6.77 -16.92 -1.19
CA LYS A 31 -7.00 -17.63 -2.46
C LYS A 31 -8.05 -16.91 -3.29
N GLY A 32 -8.06 -17.16 -4.60
CA GLY A 32 -9.02 -16.54 -5.52
C GLY A 32 -8.56 -15.16 -5.97
N ASP A 33 -9.33 -14.12 -5.70
CA ASP A 33 -8.93 -12.73 -5.99
C ASP A 33 -8.01 -12.19 -4.88
N LEU A 34 -6.74 -12.58 -4.98
CA LEU A 34 -5.73 -12.29 -3.95
C LEU A 34 -5.64 -10.79 -3.61
N LEU A 35 -5.73 -9.94 -4.63
CA LEU A 35 -5.53 -8.50 -4.45
C LEU A 35 -6.75 -7.86 -3.78
N TYR A 36 -7.95 -8.23 -4.20
CA TYR A 36 -9.19 -7.82 -3.55
C TYR A 36 -9.25 -8.32 -2.09
N ASN A 37 -8.96 -9.60 -1.85
CA ASN A 37 -9.00 -10.21 -0.52
C ASN A 37 -8.10 -9.50 0.49
N ALA A 38 -6.98 -8.91 0.04
CA ALA A 38 -6.10 -8.15 0.92
C ALA A 38 -6.76 -6.87 1.46
N ILE A 39 -7.68 -6.28 0.71
CA ILE A 39 -8.47 -5.12 1.17
C ILE A 39 -9.68 -5.60 1.97
N GLU A 40 -10.36 -6.67 1.51
CA GLU A 40 -11.49 -7.27 2.22
C GLU A 40 -11.12 -7.69 3.65
N TYR A 41 -9.91 -8.21 3.85
CA TYR A 41 -9.40 -8.52 5.19
C TYR A 41 -9.43 -7.32 6.15
N LEU A 42 -9.24 -6.10 5.65
CA LEU A 42 -9.26 -4.89 6.47
C LEU A 42 -10.67 -4.44 6.87
N TYR A 43 -11.74 -4.98 6.26
CA TYR A 43 -13.12 -4.56 6.53
C TYR A 43 -13.52 -4.70 7.99
N GLN A 44 -13.08 -5.77 8.65
CA GLN A 44 -13.34 -6.04 10.06
C GLN A 44 -12.79 -4.96 11.01
N PHE A 45 -11.75 -4.24 10.60
CA PHE A 45 -11.12 -3.18 11.38
C PHE A 45 -11.63 -1.79 10.99
N ILE A 46 -12.05 -1.61 9.73
CA ILE A 46 -12.54 -0.33 9.20
C ILE A 46 -14.00 -0.12 9.61
N GLY A 47 -14.87 -1.10 9.33
CA GLY A 47 -16.32 -1.01 9.55
C GLY A 47 -17.05 -0.22 8.46
N GLU A 48 -18.40 -0.31 8.50
CA GLU A 48 -19.27 0.32 7.52
C GLU A 48 -19.50 1.82 7.79
N ASN A 49 -19.85 2.58 6.74
CA ASN A 49 -20.26 3.99 6.79
C ASN A 49 -19.19 4.93 7.38
N LYS A 50 -17.91 4.58 7.31
CA LYS A 50 -16.81 5.34 7.89
C LYS A 50 -16.25 6.41 6.95
N LYS A 51 -15.71 7.48 7.54
CA LYS A 51 -14.85 8.43 6.85
C LYS A 51 -13.42 7.89 6.89
N VAL A 52 -12.89 7.49 5.75
CA VAL A 52 -11.57 6.86 5.62
C VAL A 52 -10.60 7.82 4.96
N LEU A 53 -9.42 7.98 5.56
CA LEU A 53 -8.27 8.63 4.93
C LEU A 53 -7.32 7.56 4.38
N ASP A 54 -7.20 7.48 3.05
CA ASP A 54 -6.29 6.54 2.36
C ASP A 54 -4.97 7.25 2.06
N CYS A 55 -3.96 6.97 2.89
CA CYS A 55 -2.65 7.62 2.88
C CYS A 55 -1.72 6.96 1.86
N GLY A 56 -1.67 7.50 0.65
CA GLY A 56 -0.97 6.90 -0.48
C GLY A 56 -1.87 5.97 -1.28
N CYS A 57 -3.03 6.49 -1.69
CA CYS A 57 -4.12 5.72 -2.29
C CYS A 57 -3.81 5.07 -3.67
N GLY A 58 -2.63 5.35 -4.25
CA GLY A 58 -2.26 4.84 -5.55
C GLY A 58 -3.33 5.18 -6.62
N TRP A 59 -3.79 4.18 -7.35
CA TRP A 59 -4.84 4.32 -8.37
C TRP A 59 -6.27 4.38 -7.80
N GLY A 60 -6.43 4.40 -6.48
CA GLY A 60 -7.72 4.49 -5.80
C GLY A 60 -8.49 3.16 -5.69
N GLY A 61 -7.84 2.02 -5.97
CA GLY A 61 -8.48 0.70 -5.93
C GLY A 61 -9.07 0.38 -4.57
N SER A 62 -8.29 0.57 -3.50
CA SER A 62 -8.74 0.37 -2.12
C SER A 62 -9.95 1.24 -1.78
N GLY A 63 -9.88 2.53 -2.11
CA GLY A 63 -10.98 3.46 -1.87
C GLY A 63 -12.26 3.08 -2.63
N LYS A 64 -12.13 2.62 -3.88
CA LYS A 64 -13.26 2.16 -4.69
C LYS A 64 -14.00 0.99 -4.04
N VAL A 65 -13.29 -0.03 -3.56
CA VAL A 65 -13.93 -1.20 -2.94
C VAL A 65 -14.49 -0.87 -1.56
N LEU A 66 -13.82 -0.01 -0.76
CA LEU A 66 -14.35 0.46 0.52
C LEU A 66 -15.65 1.27 0.37
N GLN A 67 -15.78 2.08 -0.69
CA GLN A 67 -17.04 2.76 -0.99
C GLN A 67 -18.13 1.78 -1.41
N ARG A 68 -17.81 0.85 -2.30
CA ARG A 68 -18.78 -0.12 -2.85
C ARG A 68 -19.32 -1.07 -1.77
N ASP A 69 -18.41 -1.63 -0.96
CA ASP A 69 -18.72 -2.77 -0.10
C ASP A 69 -19.08 -2.35 1.34
N LEU A 70 -18.51 -1.26 1.84
CA LEU A 70 -18.72 -0.75 3.21
C LEU A 70 -19.44 0.61 3.26
N ASN A 71 -19.83 1.16 2.12
CA ASN A 71 -20.43 2.50 2.05
C ASN A 71 -19.57 3.59 2.73
N CYS A 72 -18.25 3.44 2.71
CA CYS A 72 -17.33 4.40 3.31
C CYS A 72 -17.22 5.69 2.46
N LYS A 73 -16.95 6.82 3.12
CA LYS A 73 -16.55 8.06 2.46
C LYS A 73 -15.03 8.15 2.47
N VAL A 74 -14.40 7.94 1.32
CA VAL A 74 -12.94 7.86 1.21
C VAL A 74 -12.36 9.16 0.68
N THR A 75 -11.33 9.67 1.37
CA THR A 75 -10.44 10.73 0.88
C THR A 75 -9.07 10.11 0.64
N GLY A 76 -8.63 10.07 -0.62
CA GLY A 76 -7.33 9.54 -1.01
C GLY A 76 -6.27 10.63 -1.11
N ILE A 77 -5.03 10.31 -0.73
CA ILE A 77 -3.86 11.17 -0.90
C ILE A 77 -2.89 10.50 -1.87
N THR A 78 -2.51 11.21 -2.91
CA THR A 78 -1.45 10.77 -3.84
C THR A 78 -0.55 11.94 -4.22
N ASN A 79 0.73 11.67 -4.48
CA ASN A 79 1.68 12.64 -5.02
C ASN A 79 1.88 12.51 -6.55
N SER A 80 1.20 11.55 -7.19
CA SER A 80 1.23 11.33 -8.64
C SER A 80 0.07 12.05 -9.32
N SER A 81 0.38 12.98 -10.24
CA SER A 81 -0.64 13.66 -11.05
C SER A 81 -1.43 12.69 -11.93
N THR A 82 -0.76 11.67 -12.49
CA THR A 82 -1.40 10.64 -13.33
C THR A 82 -2.45 9.84 -12.55
N GLN A 83 -2.12 9.43 -11.32
CA GLN A 83 -3.07 8.73 -10.44
C GLN A 83 -4.22 9.66 -10.03
N TYR A 84 -3.91 10.90 -9.69
CA TYR A 84 -4.91 11.91 -9.33
C TYR A 84 -5.92 12.14 -10.46
N ASP A 85 -5.45 12.38 -11.70
CA ASP A 85 -6.31 12.61 -12.87
C ASP A 85 -7.18 11.38 -13.13
N TYR A 86 -6.59 10.17 -13.08
CA TYR A 86 -7.35 8.93 -13.24
C TYR A 86 -8.48 8.79 -12.21
N ILE A 87 -8.18 9.02 -10.93
CA ILE A 87 -9.19 8.92 -9.87
C ILE A 87 -10.32 9.92 -10.09
N LYS A 88 -9.98 11.17 -10.39
CA LYS A 88 -10.96 12.24 -10.64
C LYS A 88 -11.89 11.94 -11.80
N ASP A 89 -11.34 11.36 -12.89
CA ASP A 89 -12.10 11.12 -14.11
C ASP A 89 -12.93 9.81 -14.06
N ASN A 90 -12.53 8.85 -13.22
CA ASN A 90 -13.07 7.49 -13.28
C ASN A 90 -13.68 6.97 -11.97
N LEU A 91 -13.38 7.61 -10.82
CA LEU A 91 -13.82 7.14 -9.52
C LEU A 91 -14.57 8.25 -8.76
N SER A 92 -15.51 7.85 -7.89
CA SER A 92 -16.26 8.79 -7.03
C SER A 92 -15.56 9.02 -5.68
N ILE A 93 -14.22 9.03 -5.67
CA ILE A 93 -13.39 9.21 -4.47
C ILE A 93 -12.95 10.67 -4.39
N ASP A 94 -13.06 11.30 -3.22
CA ASP A 94 -12.35 12.57 -2.99
C ASP A 94 -10.85 12.30 -2.98
N VAL A 95 -10.07 12.99 -3.81
CA VAL A 95 -8.64 12.80 -3.92
C VAL A 95 -7.89 14.13 -3.85
N LYS A 96 -6.76 14.14 -3.15
CA LYS A 96 -5.88 15.30 -3.04
C LYS A 96 -4.52 14.98 -3.66
N LEU A 97 -4.09 15.82 -4.59
CA LEU A 97 -2.74 15.78 -5.16
C LEU A 97 -1.80 16.53 -4.23
N THR A 98 -1.14 15.79 -3.34
CA THR A 98 -0.17 16.36 -2.40
C THR A 98 0.76 15.28 -1.86
N ASP A 99 1.93 15.71 -1.39
CA ASP A 99 2.83 14.85 -0.63
C ASP A 99 2.32 14.71 0.82
N LEU A 100 2.30 13.49 1.36
CA LEU A 100 1.88 13.22 2.74
C LEU A 100 2.67 14.03 3.78
N HIS A 101 3.95 14.34 3.51
CA HIS A 101 4.75 15.19 4.40
C HIS A 101 4.22 16.64 4.52
N ASN A 102 3.46 17.09 3.53
CA ASN A 102 2.87 18.43 3.48
C ASN A 102 1.36 18.42 3.77
N TYR A 103 0.75 17.23 3.81
CA TYR A 103 -0.68 17.11 4.06
C TYR A 103 -1.01 17.32 5.53
N LYS A 104 -1.99 18.17 5.77
CA LYS A 104 -2.62 18.36 7.07
C LYS A 104 -4.12 18.19 6.92
N PRO A 105 -4.72 17.17 7.53
CA PRO A 105 -6.17 16.97 7.49
C PRO A 105 -6.92 18.20 8.01
N GLN A 106 -7.98 18.61 7.31
CA GLN A 106 -8.79 19.77 7.69
C GLN A 106 -10.02 19.37 8.53
N HIS A 107 -10.28 18.06 8.66
CA HIS A 107 -11.40 17.50 9.42
C HIS A 107 -11.03 16.11 9.94
N LYS A 108 -11.86 15.60 10.86
CA LYS A 108 -11.66 14.27 11.44
C LYS A 108 -12.10 13.16 10.49
N PHE A 109 -11.36 12.06 10.56
CA PHE A 109 -11.67 10.77 9.94
C PHE A 109 -11.92 9.73 11.01
N ASP A 110 -12.71 8.70 10.70
CA ASP A 110 -12.94 7.59 11.62
C ASP A 110 -11.72 6.65 11.62
N VAL A 111 -11.02 6.53 10.48
CA VAL A 111 -9.84 5.70 10.33
C VAL A 111 -8.92 6.23 9.22
N ALA A 112 -7.61 6.15 9.45
CA ALA A 112 -6.59 6.32 8.42
C ALA A 112 -5.98 4.96 8.06
N ILE A 113 -5.72 4.73 6.77
CA ILE A 113 -5.13 3.49 6.28
C ILE A 113 -3.84 3.78 5.50
N PHE A 114 -2.83 2.92 5.70
CA PHE A 114 -1.60 2.86 4.92
C PHE A 114 -1.49 1.44 4.35
N ILE A 115 -1.63 1.31 3.02
CA ILE A 115 -1.55 0.01 2.34
C ILE A 115 -0.29 0.02 1.48
N GLU A 116 0.79 -0.55 2.00
CA GLU A 116 2.11 -0.62 1.35
C GLU A 116 2.59 0.76 0.85
N SER A 117 2.29 1.80 1.61
CA SER A 117 2.59 3.19 1.29
C SER A 117 3.48 3.89 2.33
N TYR A 118 3.40 3.46 3.59
CA TYR A 118 4.22 3.96 4.69
C TYR A 118 5.72 3.73 4.45
N CYS A 119 6.08 2.61 3.87
CA CYS A 119 7.46 2.27 3.51
C CYS A 119 8.12 3.25 2.53
N HIS A 120 7.36 4.11 1.86
CA HIS A 120 7.88 5.14 0.96
C HIS A 120 8.12 6.50 1.63
N LEU A 121 7.81 6.63 2.92
CA LEU A 121 7.98 7.87 3.66
C LEU A 121 9.42 8.04 4.17
N SER A 122 10.05 9.17 3.86
CA SER A 122 11.40 9.50 4.35
C SER A 122 11.40 10.06 5.77
N ASN A 123 10.30 10.69 6.20
CA ASN A 123 10.10 11.23 7.55
C ASN A 123 8.71 10.84 8.05
N ALA A 124 8.56 9.57 8.39
CA ALA A 124 7.30 8.98 8.81
C ALA A 124 6.73 9.62 10.10
N GLY A 125 7.58 10.00 11.05
CA GLY A 125 7.15 10.62 12.30
C GLY A 125 6.35 11.90 12.10
N LYS A 126 6.78 12.77 11.18
CA LYS A 126 6.03 13.99 10.83
C LYS A 126 4.67 13.69 10.21
N VAL A 127 4.61 12.70 9.32
CA VAL A 127 3.35 12.29 8.67
C VAL A 127 2.39 11.72 9.70
N LEU A 128 2.86 10.78 10.54
CA LEU A 128 2.02 10.17 11.56
C LEU A 128 1.53 11.19 12.59
N TYR A 129 2.35 12.15 13.00
CA TYR A 129 1.91 13.24 13.88
C TYR A 129 0.74 14.01 13.25
N ASN A 130 0.83 14.42 11.99
CA ASN A 130 -0.26 15.15 11.33
C ASN A 130 -1.54 14.30 11.19
N ILE A 131 -1.40 12.99 10.94
CA ILE A 131 -2.53 12.07 10.78
C ILE A 131 -3.17 11.76 12.14
N SER A 132 -2.37 11.53 13.20
CA SER A 132 -2.86 11.23 14.55
C SER A 132 -3.72 12.34 15.16
N GLU A 133 -3.52 13.59 14.72
CA GLU A 133 -4.38 14.71 15.09
C GLU A 133 -5.79 14.63 14.48
N ALA A 134 -5.98 13.82 13.43
CA ALA A 134 -7.20 13.78 12.65
C ALA A 134 -7.98 12.46 12.77
N THR A 135 -7.45 11.45 13.43
CA THR A 135 -8.12 10.16 13.60
C THR A 135 -7.71 9.50 14.91
N ASP A 136 -8.59 8.66 15.44
CA ASP A 136 -8.33 7.86 16.64
C ASP A 136 -8.03 6.38 16.29
N LYS A 137 -8.01 6.02 14.99
CA LYS A 137 -7.64 4.68 14.51
C LYS A 137 -6.76 4.78 13.27
N ILE A 138 -5.62 4.07 13.28
CA ILE A 138 -4.72 3.96 12.14
C ILE A 138 -4.45 2.48 11.86
N ILE A 139 -4.62 2.09 10.60
CA ILE A 139 -4.38 0.73 10.12
C ILE A 139 -3.22 0.77 9.12
N PHE A 140 -2.21 -0.05 9.37
CA PHE A 140 -1.12 -0.29 8.44
C PHE A 140 -1.25 -1.72 7.91
N ARG A 141 -1.16 -1.88 6.60
CA ARG A 141 -0.80 -3.12 5.96
C ARG A 141 0.54 -2.88 5.29
N GLU A 142 1.63 -3.23 6.00
CA GLU A 142 2.93 -2.64 5.69
C GLU A 142 4.10 -3.58 5.94
N TYR A 143 5.19 -3.35 5.20
CA TYR A 143 6.43 -4.09 5.32
C TYR A 143 7.17 -3.74 6.61
N HIS A 144 7.83 -4.74 7.20
CA HIS A 144 8.71 -4.56 8.34
C HIS A 144 9.91 -5.50 8.29
N LEU A 145 11.00 -5.13 8.96
CA LEU A 145 12.17 -6.00 9.12
C LEU A 145 11.90 -7.06 10.18
N LYS A 146 12.15 -8.33 9.82
CA LYS A 146 12.15 -9.48 10.74
C LYS A 146 13.48 -9.65 11.46
N THR A 147 14.56 -9.12 10.90
CA THR A 147 15.93 -9.27 11.40
C THR A 147 16.67 -7.94 11.38
N ASN A 148 17.86 -7.90 12.01
CA ASN A 148 18.74 -6.73 11.93
C ASN A 148 19.49 -6.60 10.59
N GLN A 149 19.32 -7.56 9.67
CA GLN A 149 19.88 -7.50 8.33
C GLN A 149 18.97 -6.69 7.44
N TYR A 150 19.46 -5.56 6.97
CA TYR A 150 18.74 -4.73 6.03
C TYR A 150 18.92 -5.28 4.60
N PRO A 151 17.85 -5.72 3.93
CA PRO A 151 17.93 -6.35 2.61
C PRO A 151 18.10 -5.27 1.52
N LYS A 152 19.28 -4.63 1.49
CA LYS A 152 19.55 -3.46 0.65
C LYS A 152 19.16 -3.65 -0.82
N SER A 153 19.52 -4.78 -1.42
CA SER A 153 19.20 -5.06 -2.83
C SER A 153 17.70 -5.13 -3.13
N TYR A 154 16.90 -5.54 -2.15
CA TYR A 154 15.44 -5.56 -2.24
C TYR A 154 14.86 -4.16 -2.04
N VAL A 155 15.29 -3.46 -1.00
CA VAL A 155 14.79 -2.15 -0.58
C VAL A 155 15.12 -1.07 -1.62
N ASP A 156 16.36 -1.01 -2.10
CA ASP A 156 16.79 -0.03 -3.10
C ASP A 156 16.02 -0.18 -4.42
N ARG A 157 15.62 -1.40 -4.77
CA ARG A 157 14.88 -1.69 -6.00
C ARG A 157 13.45 -1.12 -5.99
N TRP A 158 12.83 -1.05 -4.80
CA TRP A 158 11.44 -0.60 -4.62
C TRP A 158 11.34 0.78 -3.99
N PHE A 159 12.45 1.48 -3.79
CA PHE A 159 12.48 2.79 -3.11
C PHE A 159 11.82 2.77 -1.74
N MET A 160 12.05 1.71 -0.97
CA MET A 160 11.39 1.49 0.32
C MET A 160 12.31 1.86 1.48
N ASN A 161 11.72 2.39 2.53
CA ASN A 161 12.29 2.53 3.86
C ASN A 161 11.56 1.52 4.76
N ILE A 162 12.12 0.32 4.92
CA ILE A 162 11.51 -0.71 5.74
C ILE A 162 11.94 -0.52 7.18
N TYR A 163 10.97 -0.27 8.04
CA TYR A 163 11.17 -0.05 9.47
C TYR A 163 11.11 -1.37 10.24
N ARG A 164 11.68 -1.37 11.43
CA ARG A 164 11.46 -2.47 12.38
C ARG A 164 10.06 -2.31 12.99
N LYS A 165 9.46 -3.45 13.32
CA LYS A 165 8.15 -3.44 13.98
C LYS A 165 8.16 -2.64 15.29
N ASP A 166 9.18 -2.85 16.12
CA ASP A 166 9.34 -2.15 17.39
C ASP A 166 9.50 -0.62 17.22
N GLU A 167 10.13 -0.16 16.14
CA GLU A 167 10.23 1.26 15.80
C GLU A 167 8.85 1.86 15.48
N LEU A 168 8.03 1.15 14.68
CA LEU A 168 6.67 1.61 14.37
C LEU A 168 5.80 1.65 15.64
N VAL A 169 5.83 0.58 16.46
CA VAL A 169 5.06 0.51 17.71
C VAL A 169 5.47 1.64 18.65
N SER A 170 6.78 1.83 18.88
CA SER A 170 7.27 2.90 19.75
C SER A 170 6.89 4.29 19.26
N LEU A 171 6.90 4.52 17.93
CA LEU A 171 6.47 5.78 17.36
C LEU A 171 4.97 6.03 17.56
N MET A 172 4.14 4.99 17.42
CA MET A 172 2.70 5.11 17.64
C MET A 172 2.36 5.33 19.12
N GLU A 173 3.07 4.66 20.04
CA GLU A 173 2.94 4.89 21.49
C GLU A 173 3.27 6.35 21.88
N GLN A 174 4.29 6.96 21.27
CA GLN A 174 4.61 8.38 21.47
C GLN A 174 3.51 9.34 20.98
N LEU A 175 2.59 8.86 20.16
CA LEU A 175 1.43 9.59 19.65
C LEU A 175 0.13 9.21 20.37
N ASP A 176 0.22 8.56 21.53
CA ASP A 176 -0.90 8.08 22.37
C ASP A 176 -1.76 7.01 21.70
N PHE A 177 -1.17 6.15 20.85
CA PHE A 177 -1.84 5.01 20.23
C PHE A 177 -1.28 3.69 20.78
N GLN A 178 -2.16 2.72 21.01
CA GLN A 178 -1.79 1.35 21.36
C GLN A 178 -2.03 0.39 20.22
N LEU A 179 -1.18 -0.62 20.09
CA LEU A 179 -1.34 -1.72 19.14
C LEU A 179 -2.45 -2.65 19.65
N THR A 180 -3.58 -2.74 18.92
CA THR A 180 -4.73 -3.59 19.28
C THR A 180 -4.81 -4.86 18.45
N HIS A 181 -4.16 -4.90 17.26
CA HIS A 181 -4.09 -6.09 16.41
C HIS A 181 -2.81 -6.12 15.61
N GLN A 182 -2.27 -7.34 15.40
CA GLN A 182 -1.20 -7.61 14.44
C GLN A 182 -1.32 -9.00 13.86
N GLU A 183 -1.19 -9.11 12.54
CA GLU A 183 -1.11 -10.39 11.83
C GLU A 183 -0.10 -10.34 10.68
N GLU A 184 0.76 -11.35 10.60
CA GLU A 184 1.77 -11.50 9.56
C GLU A 184 1.18 -12.21 8.33
N HIS A 185 1.45 -11.69 7.13
CA HIS A 185 0.85 -12.18 5.88
C HIS A 185 1.87 -12.67 4.86
N TYR A 186 3.11 -12.23 4.96
CA TYR A 186 4.08 -12.31 3.86
C TYR A 186 4.44 -13.74 3.49
N ASP A 187 4.54 -14.63 4.47
CA ASP A 187 5.00 -16.00 4.29
C ASP A 187 4.11 -16.83 3.34
N TYR A 188 2.81 -16.51 3.24
CA TYR A 188 1.88 -17.19 2.35
C TYR A 188 1.28 -16.30 1.25
N ALA A 189 1.51 -14.99 1.29
CA ALA A 189 0.95 -14.03 0.34
C ALA A 189 1.93 -13.66 -0.78
N LEU A 190 3.24 -13.66 -0.51
CA LEU A 190 4.25 -13.19 -1.46
C LEU A 190 4.28 -14.03 -2.73
N GLU A 191 4.53 -15.32 -2.62
CA GLU A 191 4.72 -16.19 -3.79
C GLU A 191 3.50 -16.23 -4.71
N PRO A 192 2.26 -16.41 -4.22
CA PRO A 192 1.06 -16.37 -5.07
C PRO A 192 0.89 -15.03 -5.80
N THR A 193 1.22 -13.91 -5.14
CA THR A 193 1.13 -12.57 -5.77
C THR A 193 2.17 -12.42 -6.87
N LEU A 194 3.41 -12.84 -6.63
CA LEU A 194 4.46 -12.81 -7.64
C LEU A 194 4.12 -13.70 -8.84
N ASP A 195 3.49 -14.83 -8.61
CA ASP A 195 3.00 -15.73 -9.68
C ASP A 195 1.90 -15.08 -10.51
N LEU A 196 0.94 -14.43 -9.85
CA LEU A 196 -0.13 -13.69 -10.52
C LEU A 196 0.45 -12.61 -11.44
N TRP A 197 1.28 -11.73 -10.92
CA TRP A 197 1.88 -10.64 -11.68
C TRP A 197 2.75 -11.17 -12.83
N TYR A 198 3.62 -12.12 -12.55
CA TYR A 198 4.51 -12.70 -13.56
C TYR A 198 3.74 -13.37 -14.71
N ASN A 199 2.71 -14.14 -14.40
CA ASN A 199 1.89 -14.80 -15.41
C ASN A 199 1.07 -13.80 -16.24
N ASN A 200 0.60 -12.70 -15.62
CA ASN A 200 -0.10 -11.65 -16.35
C ASN A 200 0.85 -10.84 -17.25
N ILE A 201 2.05 -10.49 -16.75
CA ILE A 201 3.07 -9.77 -17.55
C ILE A 201 3.52 -10.62 -18.75
N LYS A 202 3.61 -11.94 -18.61
CA LYS A 202 3.96 -12.82 -19.74
C LYS A 202 2.98 -12.76 -20.91
N LYS A 203 1.71 -12.43 -20.67
CA LYS A 203 0.68 -12.30 -21.69
C LYS A 203 0.76 -10.98 -22.50
N LEU A 204 1.57 -10.03 -22.02
CA LEU A 204 1.77 -8.74 -22.71
C LEU A 204 2.74 -8.87 -23.88
N SER A 205 2.52 -8.08 -24.94
CA SER A 205 3.46 -7.93 -26.06
C SER A 205 4.76 -7.25 -25.62
N LYS A 206 5.77 -7.25 -26.48
CA LYS A 206 7.04 -6.56 -26.20
C LYS A 206 6.86 -5.04 -26.12
N GLU A 207 5.97 -4.50 -26.93
CA GLU A 207 5.65 -3.07 -27.03
C GLU A 207 4.90 -2.59 -25.77
N GLU A 208 4.04 -3.44 -25.20
CA GLU A 208 3.30 -3.16 -23.97
C GLU A 208 4.17 -3.23 -22.72
N LYS A 209 5.29 -3.94 -22.79
CA LYS A 209 6.26 -4.03 -21.68
C LYS A 209 7.17 -2.80 -21.69
N THR A 210 6.70 -1.69 -21.20
CA THR A 210 7.46 -0.43 -21.08
C THR A 210 7.94 -0.21 -19.63
N GLY A 211 8.69 0.82 -19.39
CA GLY A 211 9.09 1.40 -18.10
C GLY A 211 8.91 0.50 -16.87
N HIS A 212 7.84 0.74 -16.12
CA HIS A 212 7.55 0.07 -14.86
C HIS A 212 7.17 -1.40 -14.98
N ILE A 213 6.48 -1.79 -16.07
CA ILE A 213 6.16 -3.21 -16.29
C ILE A 213 7.45 -4.03 -16.46
N LYS A 214 8.47 -3.50 -17.13
CA LYS A 214 9.80 -4.16 -17.20
C LYS A 214 10.46 -4.24 -15.82
N THR A 215 10.37 -3.15 -15.05
CA THR A 215 10.90 -3.11 -13.69
C THR A 215 10.16 -4.11 -12.79
N LEU A 216 8.83 -4.16 -12.85
CA LEU A 216 8.02 -5.12 -12.11
C LEU A 216 8.35 -6.56 -12.53
N GLU A 217 8.49 -6.84 -13.82
CA GLU A 217 8.90 -8.17 -14.32
C GLU A 217 10.27 -8.59 -13.77
N ALA A 218 11.25 -7.69 -13.83
CA ALA A 218 12.60 -7.95 -13.32
C ALA A 218 12.61 -8.16 -11.81
N SER A 219 11.86 -7.35 -11.07
CA SER A 219 11.74 -7.44 -9.61
C SER A 219 11.02 -8.72 -9.19
N THR A 220 9.93 -9.07 -9.86
CA THR A 220 9.19 -10.32 -9.62
C THR A 220 10.10 -11.55 -9.83
N ARG A 221 10.89 -11.56 -10.90
CA ARG A 221 11.87 -12.63 -11.13
C ARG A 221 12.96 -12.69 -10.05
N PHE A 222 13.44 -11.53 -9.60
CA PHE A 222 14.44 -11.46 -8.54
C PHE A 222 13.88 -12.00 -7.23
N LEU A 223 12.70 -11.54 -6.82
CA LEU A 223 12.04 -11.98 -5.59
C LEU A 223 11.77 -13.48 -5.58
N LYS A 224 11.27 -14.03 -6.69
CA LYS A 224 11.03 -15.49 -6.82
C LYS A 224 12.32 -16.32 -6.69
N ARG A 225 13.46 -15.80 -7.16
CA ARG A 225 14.75 -16.50 -7.04
C ARG A 225 15.35 -16.44 -5.64
N ASN A 226 14.97 -15.43 -4.85
CA ASN A 226 15.51 -15.16 -3.53
C ASN A 226 14.43 -15.23 -2.44
N ILE A 227 13.35 -15.97 -2.69
CA ILE A 227 12.14 -15.92 -1.86
C ILE A 227 12.42 -16.29 -0.41
N ASP A 228 13.20 -17.33 -0.16
CA ASP A 228 13.56 -17.78 1.20
C ASP A 228 14.33 -16.71 1.99
N GLU A 229 15.23 -15.98 1.32
CA GLU A 229 15.98 -14.89 1.94
C GLU A 229 15.05 -13.71 2.26
N VAL A 230 14.18 -13.36 1.31
CA VAL A 230 13.21 -12.27 1.47
C VAL A 230 12.27 -12.58 2.63
N LEU A 231 11.64 -13.76 2.67
CA LEU A 231 10.72 -14.16 3.73
C LEU A 231 11.40 -14.26 5.11
N ARG A 232 12.70 -14.58 5.15
CA ARG A 232 13.47 -14.60 6.40
C ARG A 232 13.77 -13.19 6.93
N THR A 233 13.93 -12.20 6.06
CA THR A 233 14.41 -10.85 6.43
C THR A 233 13.32 -9.81 6.49
N VAL A 234 12.28 -9.95 5.68
CA VAL A 234 11.17 -8.99 5.56
C VAL A 234 9.85 -9.68 5.88
N GLY A 235 8.98 -8.96 6.57
CA GLY A 235 7.59 -9.33 6.80
C GLY A 235 6.65 -8.31 6.16
N LEU A 236 5.40 -8.71 6.00
CA LEU A 236 4.27 -7.85 5.69
C LEU A 236 3.17 -8.17 6.68
N SER A 237 2.81 -7.20 7.51
CA SER A 237 1.76 -7.38 8.52
C SER A 237 0.68 -6.34 8.42
N THR A 238 -0.52 -6.72 8.88
CA THR A 238 -1.54 -5.75 9.28
C THR A 238 -1.32 -5.38 10.74
N PHE A 239 -1.22 -4.08 11.00
CA PHE A 239 -1.18 -3.49 12.34
C PHE A 239 -2.39 -2.58 12.51
N VAL A 240 -3.09 -2.70 13.62
CA VAL A 240 -4.17 -1.79 13.99
C VAL A 240 -3.79 -1.06 15.26
N PHE A 241 -3.79 0.25 15.20
CA PHE A 241 -3.53 1.13 16.33
C PHE A 241 -4.77 1.95 16.65
N GLU A 242 -5.11 2.03 17.93
CA GLU A 242 -6.22 2.83 18.43
C GLU A 242 -5.71 3.79 19.51
N LYS A 243 -6.27 5.00 19.53
CA LYS A 243 -5.88 6.04 20.49
C LYS A 243 -6.29 5.63 21.90
N CYS A 244 -5.40 5.88 22.87
CA CYS A 244 -5.62 5.56 24.29
C CYS A 244 -6.70 6.43 24.92
#